data_a74d91d3a9a62e45b0518a1297418502
#
_entry.id   a74d91d3a9a62e45b0518a1297418502
#
_cell.length_a   1.000
_cell.length_b   1.000
_cell.length_c   1.000
_cell.angle_alpha   90.00
_cell.angle_beta   90.00
_cell.angle_gamma   90.00
#
_symmetry.space_group_name_H-M   'P 1'
#
loop_
_entity.id
_entity.type
_entity.pdbx_description
1 polymer ?
#
loop_
_entity_poly.entity_id
_entity_poly.type
_entity_poly.pdbx_seq_one_letter_code
_entity_poly.pdbx_strand_id
1 'polypeptide(L)' 'MITNKKILTREEVMEILKIGRSTFYKLLQTGQLKGFKEGNRYKVPAESVEKYVEMRMKI' A
#
# COMPACT_ATOMS: atom_id res chain seq x y z
N MET A 1 5.05 4.09 -13.59
CA MET A 1 4.13 2.97 -13.55
C MET A 1 4.63 1.84 -12.69
N ILE A 2 3.77 1.34 -11.88
CA ILE A 2 4.14 0.23 -11.01
C ILE A 2 3.80 -1.11 -11.62
N THR A 3 3.56 -1.12 -12.90
CA THR A 3 3.12 -2.33 -13.57
C THR A 3 4.15 -3.46 -13.53
N ASN A 4 5.41 -3.10 -13.49
CA ASN A 4 6.45 -4.12 -13.51
C ASN A 4 6.66 -4.78 -12.15
N LYS A 5 6.08 -4.21 -11.13
CA LYS A 5 6.25 -4.72 -9.80
C LYS A 5 4.90 -5.11 -9.26
N LYS A 6 4.71 -6.39 -9.08
CA LYS A 6 3.42 -6.89 -8.63
C LYS A 6 3.24 -6.77 -7.13
N ILE A 7 4.31 -6.91 -6.40
CA ILE A 7 4.27 -6.84 -4.93
C ILE A 7 5.23 -5.76 -4.48
N LEU A 8 4.74 -4.87 -3.64
CA LEU A 8 5.54 -3.77 -3.12
C LEU A 8 5.85 -4.01 -1.66
N THR A 9 6.99 -3.48 -1.23
CA THR A 9 7.35 -3.52 0.17
C THR A 9 6.70 -2.37 0.90
N ARG A 10 6.73 -2.45 2.24
CA ARG A 10 6.19 -1.36 3.04
C ARG A 10 6.86 -0.04 2.69
N GLU A 11 8.18 -0.05 2.58
CA GLU A 11 8.91 1.17 2.28
C GLU A 11 8.53 1.75 0.94
N GLU A 12 8.33 0.89 -0.03
CA GLU A 12 7.93 1.35 -1.37
C GLU A 12 6.56 2.01 -1.32
N VAL A 13 5.63 1.41 -0.60
CA VAL A 13 4.29 1.96 -0.50
C VAL A 13 4.32 3.31 0.21
N MET A 14 5.08 3.39 1.28
CA MET A 14 5.18 4.63 2.04
C MET A 14 5.75 5.74 1.17
N GLU A 15 6.72 5.39 0.34
CA GLU A 15 7.32 6.37 -0.55
C GLU A 15 6.35 6.80 -1.65
N ILE A 16 5.66 5.84 -2.23
CA ILE A 16 4.72 6.14 -3.31
C ILE A 16 3.57 7.02 -2.80
N LEU A 17 3.03 6.67 -1.65
CA LEU A 17 1.89 7.39 -1.11
C LEU A 17 2.31 8.58 -0.26
N LYS A 18 3.59 8.70 0.03
CA LYS A 18 4.12 9.78 0.85
C LYS A 18 3.46 9.80 2.21
N ILE A 19 3.40 8.65 2.85
CA ILE A 19 2.79 8.51 4.15
C ILE A 19 3.81 7.97 5.14
N GLY A 20 3.53 8.18 6.41
CA GLY A 20 4.38 7.66 7.46
C GLY A 20 4.00 6.23 7.84
N ARG A 21 4.79 5.68 8.75
CA ARG A 21 4.58 4.32 9.19
C ARG A 21 3.23 4.14 9.88
N SER A 22 2.88 5.06 10.74
CA SER A 22 1.62 4.97 11.47
C SER A 22 0.43 4.95 10.53
N THR A 23 0.49 5.81 9.53
CA THR A 23 -0.59 5.87 8.55
C THR A 23 -0.66 4.57 7.75
N PHE A 24 0.50 4.03 7.39
CA PHE A 24 0.54 2.78 6.65
C PHE A 24 -0.18 1.67 7.42
N TYR A 25 0.15 1.50 8.69
CA TYR A 25 -0.47 0.44 9.49
C TYR A 25 -1.96 0.69 9.68
N LYS A 26 -2.32 1.94 9.83
CA LYS A 26 -3.72 2.29 9.98
C LYS A 26 -4.52 1.92 8.75
N LEU A 27 -3.97 2.17 7.58
CA LEU A 27 -4.65 1.84 6.34
C LEU A 27 -4.84 0.33 6.20
N LEU A 28 -3.83 -0.43 6.61
CA LEU A 28 -3.96 -1.88 6.58
C LEU A 28 -5.02 -2.35 7.57
N GLN A 29 -5.02 -1.76 8.75
CA GLN A 29 -5.92 -2.19 9.81
C GLN A 29 -7.36 -1.91 9.46
N THR A 30 -7.62 -0.79 8.81
CA THR A 30 -8.99 -0.40 8.46
C THR A 30 -9.45 -1.03 7.15
N GLY A 31 -8.56 -1.70 6.46
CA GLY A 31 -8.93 -2.34 5.21
C GLY A 31 -8.90 -1.44 4.00
N GLN A 32 -8.47 -0.21 4.17
CA GLN A 32 -8.38 0.69 3.02
C GLN A 32 -7.26 0.29 2.08
N LEU A 33 -6.22 -0.28 2.63
CA LEU A 33 -5.09 -0.76 1.84
C LEU A 33 -4.91 -2.22 2.16
N LYS A 34 -5.01 -3.07 1.15
CA LYS A 34 -4.91 -4.50 1.37
C LYS A 34 -3.49 -4.98 1.18
N GLY A 35 -3.00 -5.69 2.18
CA GLY A 35 -1.66 -6.22 2.13
C GLY A 35 -1.56 -7.41 3.05
N PHE A 36 -0.39 -7.98 3.12
CA PHE A 36 -0.19 -9.14 3.98
C PHE A 36 1.22 -9.10 4.55
N LYS A 37 1.43 -9.87 5.59
CA LYS A 37 2.72 -9.96 6.24
C LYS A 37 3.33 -11.31 5.92
N GLU A 38 4.54 -11.27 5.43
CA GLU A 38 5.27 -12.49 5.12
C GLU A 38 6.58 -12.46 5.87
N GLY A 39 6.72 -13.35 6.84
CA GLY A 39 7.86 -13.31 7.72
C GLY A 39 7.82 -12.03 8.53
N ASN A 40 8.86 -11.25 8.45
CA ASN A 40 8.94 -9.99 9.18
C ASN A 40 8.66 -8.79 8.30
N ARG A 41 8.20 -9.05 7.09
CA ARG A 41 8.03 -7.96 6.13
C ARG A 41 6.60 -7.88 5.66
N TYR A 42 6.16 -6.65 5.48
CA TYR A 42 4.84 -6.41 4.91
C TYR A 42 4.96 -6.34 3.40
N LYS A 43 3.98 -6.92 2.74
CA LYS A 43 3.93 -6.92 1.28
C LYS A 43 2.56 -6.40 0.86
N VAL A 44 2.55 -5.56 -0.14
CA VAL A 44 1.31 -4.96 -0.63
C VAL A 44 1.27 -5.13 -2.14
N PRO A 45 0.23 -5.78 -2.66
CA PRO A 45 0.10 -5.88 -4.11
C PRO A 45 0.01 -4.49 -4.73
N ALA A 46 0.68 -4.31 -5.85
CA ALA A 46 0.64 -3.01 -6.53
C ALA A 46 -0.79 -2.62 -6.86
N GLU A 47 -1.61 -3.61 -7.17
CA GLU A 47 -3.00 -3.37 -7.49
C GLU A 47 -3.75 -2.72 -6.32
N SER A 48 -3.41 -3.12 -5.11
CA SER A 48 -4.03 -2.53 -3.93
C SER A 48 -3.70 -1.05 -3.82
N VAL A 49 -2.45 -0.71 -4.11
CA VAL A 49 -2.03 0.69 -4.04
C VAL A 49 -2.77 1.50 -5.08
N GLU A 50 -2.89 0.96 -6.28
CA GLU A 50 -3.61 1.66 -7.33
C GLU A 50 -5.08 1.90 -6.96
N LYS A 51 -5.71 0.90 -6.40
CA LYS A 51 -7.10 1.03 -5.99
C LYS A 51 -7.26 2.04 -4.87
N TYR A 52 -6.32 2.04 -3.95
CA TYR A 52 -6.36 3.00 -2.86
C TYR A 52 -6.28 4.42 -3.40
N VAL A 53 -5.36 4.65 -4.33
CA VAL A 53 -5.18 5.97 -4.91
C VAL A 53 -6.43 6.39 -5.67
N GLU A 54 -7.00 5.46 -6.44
CA GLU A 54 -8.21 5.75 -7.18
C GLU A 54 -9.34 6.19 -6.27
N MET A 55 -9.50 5.48 -5.17
CA MET A 55 -10.56 5.82 -4.24
C MET A 55 -10.36 7.18 -3.61
N ARG A 56 -9.11 7.52 -3.36
CA ARG A 56 -8.82 8.83 -2.78
C ARG A 56 -9.01 9.96 -3.77
N MET A 57 -8.85 9.66 -5.05
CA MET A 57 -9.01 10.67 -6.09
C MET A 57 -10.46 10.85 -6.49
N LYS A 58 -11.28 9.94 -6.08
CA LYS A 58 -12.70 10.02 -6.39
C LYS A 58 -13.39 10.99 -5.45
N ILE A 59 -14.08 11.92 -5.96
CA ILE A 59 -14.70 12.95 -5.14
C ILE A 59 -16.19 13.00 -5.35
#